data_49e5fcad2869fd36137b59ff2351570e
#
_entry.id   49e5fcad2869fd36137b59ff2351570e
#
_cell.length_a   1.000
_cell.length_b   1.000
_cell.length_c   1.000
_cell.angle_alpha   90.00
_cell.angle_beta   90.00
_cell.angle_gamma   90.00
#
_symmetry.space_group_name_H-M   'P 1'
#
loop_
_entity.id
_entity.type
_entity.pdbx_description
1 polymer ?
#
loop_
_entity_poly.entity_id
_entity_poly.type
_entity_poly.pdbx_seq_one_letter_code
_entity_poly.pdbx_strand_id
1 'polypeptide(L)'
;MNQVRKWNIVGGRVIKTGIAVFLTVLVCEFFNIPTIFAVITAIVTIEPTATDSIKKGLVRFPASTIGSAYAMTFTFSLGHQALSYALAAMFTIVTCQKLKLHAGTLVATLTAVAMIPITADHYFTAFLIRLATTSTGIIVSTLVNFFILPPHYLKTISGCTEELFVKTANIMEEWLNALIEGKVITKETTYNLSNLNLSLHKAVQFVQYEQKDWKYHRHTKKEMRSFLAMQKQLHILQQIIYHIDNLA
;
A
#
# COMPACT_ATOMS: atom_id res chain seq x y z
N MET A 1 -22.26 27.04 6.13
CA MET A 1 -22.96 26.10 5.26
C MET A 1 -22.27 24.75 5.40
N ASN A 2 -22.93 23.78 6.06
CA ASN A 2 -22.39 22.47 6.40
C ASN A 2 -22.08 21.66 5.15
N GLN A 3 -20.83 21.54 4.78
CA GLN A 3 -20.42 20.47 3.88
C GLN A 3 -20.58 19.15 4.63
N VAL A 4 -21.66 18.45 4.32
CA VAL A 4 -21.85 17.05 4.69
C VAL A 4 -20.66 16.29 4.14
N ARG A 5 -19.70 15.96 5.03
CA ARG A 5 -18.56 15.08 4.75
C ARG A 5 -19.18 13.74 4.32
N LYS A 6 -19.34 13.55 2.99
CA LYS A 6 -19.75 12.26 2.44
C LYS A 6 -18.70 11.25 2.89
N TRP A 7 -19.03 10.50 3.91
CA TRP A 7 -18.33 9.31 4.31
C TRP A 7 -18.45 8.32 3.15
N ASN A 8 -17.53 8.35 2.20
CA ASN A 8 -17.32 7.23 1.32
C ASN A 8 -16.73 6.10 2.18
N ILE A 9 -17.62 5.39 2.90
CA ILE A 9 -17.28 4.28 3.78
C ILE A 9 -16.54 3.18 3.00
N VAL A 10 -16.80 3.08 1.69
CA VAL A 10 -16.19 2.08 0.83
C VAL A 10 -15.27 2.77 -0.18
N GLY A 11 -14.00 2.86 0.15
CA GLY A 11 -12.97 3.31 -0.79
C GLY A 11 -12.73 2.25 -1.90
N GLY A 12 -12.27 2.70 -3.07
CA GLY A 12 -11.98 1.81 -4.21
C GLY A 12 -11.07 0.62 -3.87
N ARG A 13 -10.17 0.77 -2.90
CA ARG A 13 -9.32 -0.32 -2.40
C ARG A 13 -10.13 -1.42 -1.72
N VAL A 14 -11.15 -1.07 -0.93
CA VAL A 14 -12.00 -2.06 -0.24
C VAL A 14 -12.77 -2.90 -1.24
N ILE A 15 -13.34 -2.26 -2.27
CA ILE A 15 -14.06 -2.96 -3.35
C ILE A 15 -13.11 -3.91 -4.09
N LYS A 16 -11.93 -3.44 -4.48
CA LYS A 16 -10.91 -4.28 -5.14
C LYS A 16 -10.53 -5.48 -4.28
N THR A 17 -10.31 -5.26 -2.99
CA THR A 17 -9.97 -6.34 -2.06
C THR A 17 -11.10 -7.36 -1.97
N GLY A 18 -12.35 -6.93 -1.87
CA GLY A 18 -13.51 -7.82 -1.85
C GLY A 18 -13.61 -8.67 -3.12
N ILE A 19 -13.46 -8.04 -4.29
CA ILE A 19 -13.47 -8.75 -5.59
C ILE A 19 -12.30 -9.73 -5.69
N ALA A 20 -11.10 -9.32 -5.27
CA ALA A 20 -9.93 -10.19 -5.31
C ALA A 20 -10.10 -11.42 -4.41
N VAL A 21 -10.64 -11.23 -3.20
CA VAL A 21 -10.95 -12.33 -2.29
C VAL A 21 -11.96 -13.28 -2.90
N PHE A 22 -13.07 -12.74 -3.41
CA PHE A 22 -14.12 -13.55 -4.05
C PHE A 22 -13.58 -14.39 -5.21
N LEU A 23 -12.85 -13.76 -6.15
CA LEU A 23 -12.26 -14.47 -7.27
C LEU A 23 -11.18 -15.48 -6.84
N THR A 24 -10.39 -15.15 -5.81
CA THR A 24 -9.40 -16.09 -5.27
C THR A 24 -10.05 -17.34 -4.69
N VAL A 25 -11.16 -17.19 -3.96
CA VAL A 25 -11.92 -18.34 -3.44
C VAL A 25 -12.45 -19.20 -4.57
N LEU A 26 -13.09 -18.60 -5.59
CA LEU A 26 -13.60 -19.36 -6.74
C LEU A 26 -12.50 -20.15 -7.46
N VAL A 27 -11.33 -19.53 -7.68
CA VAL A 27 -10.19 -20.21 -8.30
C VAL A 27 -9.69 -21.35 -7.43
N CYS A 28 -9.59 -21.15 -6.12
CA CYS A 28 -9.16 -22.20 -5.20
C CYS A 28 -10.15 -23.36 -5.15
N GLU A 29 -11.45 -23.10 -5.13
CA GLU A 29 -12.49 -24.14 -5.18
C GLU A 29 -12.43 -24.93 -6.49
N PHE A 30 -12.25 -24.27 -7.63
CA PHE A 30 -12.12 -24.92 -8.91
C PHE A 30 -10.94 -25.90 -8.97
N PHE A 31 -9.81 -25.55 -8.35
CA PHE A 31 -8.61 -26.39 -8.31
C PHE A 31 -8.54 -27.29 -7.07
N ASN A 32 -9.56 -27.33 -6.19
CA ASN A 32 -9.57 -28.05 -4.93
C ASN A 32 -8.35 -27.73 -4.03
N ILE A 33 -7.96 -26.44 -3.96
CA ILE A 33 -6.83 -25.96 -3.15
C ILE A 33 -7.37 -25.26 -1.90
N PRO A 34 -6.72 -25.41 -0.71
CA PRO A 34 -7.12 -24.72 0.50
C PRO A 34 -7.16 -23.19 0.33
N THR A 35 -8.28 -22.54 0.65
CA THR A 35 -8.54 -21.14 0.35
C THR A 35 -7.85 -20.15 1.27
N ILE A 36 -7.69 -20.50 2.56
CA ILE A 36 -7.28 -19.58 3.64
C ILE A 36 -6.02 -18.79 3.30
N PHE A 37 -4.97 -19.45 2.89
CA PHE A 37 -3.69 -18.82 2.61
C PHE A 37 -3.70 -18.01 1.30
N ALA A 38 -4.44 -18.48 0.30
CA ALA A 38 -4.60 -17.74 -0.96
C ALA A 38 -5.32 -16.42 -0.72
N VAL A 39 -6.39 -16.44 0.08
CA VAL A 39 -7.15 -15.24 0.47
C VAL A 39 -6.30 -14.26 1.26
N ILE A 40 -5.57 -14.70 2.28
CA ILE A 40 -4.66 -13.84 3.05
C ILE A 40 -3.63 -13.18 2.11
N THR A 41 -3.06 -13.97 1.20
CA THR A 41 -2.08 -13.48 0.23
C THR A 41 -2.73 -12.47 -0.73
N ALA A 42 -3.95 -12.72 -1.20
CA ALA A 42 -4.67 -11.81 -2.07
C ALA A 42 -4.95 -10.46 -1.39
N ILE A 43 -5.42 -10.46 -0.14
CA ILE A 43 -5.69 -9.23 0.64
C ILE A 43 -4.42 -8.39 0.77
N VAL A 44 -3.31 -9.02 1.14
CA VAL A 44 -2.04 -8.31 1.36
C VAL A 44 -1.46 -7.79 0.05
N THR A 45 -1.66 -8.49 -1.08
CA THR A 45 -1.07 -8.13 -2.38
C THR A 45 -1.76 -6.94 -3.06
N ILE A 46 -2.98 -6.57 -2.66
CA ILE A 46 -3.66 -5.37 -3.19
C ILE A 46 -2.97 -4.10 -2.68
N GLU A 47 -2.24 -3.47 -3.56
CA GLU A 47 -1.52 -2.20 -3.32
C GLU A 47 -2.25 -1.02 -3.98
N PRO A 48 -1.91 0.23 -3.62
CA PRO A 48 -2.48 1.43 -4.25
C PRO A 48 -2.27 1.49 -5.75
N THR A 49 -1.14 0.95 -6.26
CA THR A 49 -0.78 0.94 -7.68
C THR A 49 -0.65 -0.48 -8.21
N ALA A 50 -0.96 -0.68 -9.48
CA ALA A 50 -0.77 -1.97 -10.15
C ALA A 50 0.73 -2.35 -10.20
N THR A 51 1.60 -1.37 -10.43
CA THR A 51 3.05 -1.52 -10.40
C THR A 51 3.56 -2.06 -9.06
N ASP A 52 3.09 -1.49 -7.95
CA ASP A 52 3.52 -1.92 -6.62
C ASP A 52 2.98 -3.33 -6.30
N SER A 53 1.76 -3.69 -6.75
CA SER A 53 1.23 -5.06 -6.60
C SER A 53 2.12 -6.09 -7.31
N ILE A 54 2.54 -5.83 -8.54
CA ILE A 54 3.43 -6.72 -9.30
C ILE A 54 4.78 -6.85 -8.59
N LYS A 55 5.45 -5.71 -8.32
CA LYS A 55 6.79 -5.71 -7.72
C LYS A 55 6.81 -6.37 -6.35
N LYS A 56 5.87 -6.03 -5.49
CA LYS A 56 5.79 -6.60 -4.14
C LYS A 56 5.33 -8.06 -4.17
N GLY A 57 4.46 -8.44 -5.11
CA GLY A 57 4.06 -9.83 -5.34
C GLY A 57 5.26 -10.71 -5.68
N LEU A 58 6.12 -10.27 -6.61
CA LEU A 58 7.36 -10.97 -6.99
C LEU A 58 8.35 -11.12 -5.82
N VAL A 59 8.38 -10.17 -4.87
CA VAL A 59 9.20 -10.27 -3.66
C VAL A 59 8.55 -11.15 -2.60
N ARG A 60 7.23 -11.12 -2.47
CA ARG A 60 6.46 -11.90 -1.48
C ARG A 60 6.47 -13.39 -1.77
N PHE A 61 6.49 -13.79 -3.04
CA PHE A 61 6.54 -15.21 -3.41
C PHE A 61 7.79 -15.91 -2.84
N PRO A 62 9.04 -15.51 -3.18
CA PRO A 62 10.23 -16.15 -2.63
C PRO A 62 10.33 -15.99 -1.12
N ALA A 63 9.90 -14.86 -0.55
CA ALA A 63 9.87 -14.68 0.89
C ALA A 63 8.95 -15.71 1.58
N SER A 64 7.73 -15.91 1.07
CA SER A 64 6.79 -16.91 1.60
C SER A 64 7.31 -18.33 1.44
N THR A 65 8.04 -18.63 0.35
CA THR A 65 8.70 -19.91 0.13
C THR A 65 9.77 -20.19 1.20
N ILE A 66 10.57 -19.17 1.54
CA ILE A 66 11.56 -19.27 2.62
C ILE A 66 10.88 -19.53 3.98
N GLY A 67 9.81 -18.79 4.27
CA GLY A 67 9.03 -18.98 5.51
C GLY A 67 8.47 -20.40 5.64
N SER A 68 7.87 -20.94 4.57
CA SER A 68 7.34 -22.30 4.56
C SER A 68 8.44 -23.36 4.66
N ALA A 69 9.61 -23.14 4.07
CA ALA A 69 10.75 -24.03 4.17
C ALA A 69 11.29 -24.12 5.61
N TYR A 70 11.42 -22.98 6.30
CA TYR A 70 11.82 -22.98 7.71
C TYR A 70 10.76 -23.62 8.62
N ALA A 71 9.47 -23.33 8.39
CA ALA A 71 8.39 -23.98 9.11
C ALA A 71 8.51 -25.51 9.02
N MET A 72 8.66 -26.02 7.79
CA MET A 72 8.80 -27.46 7.54
C MET A 72 10.04 -28.04 8.24
N THR A 73 11.20 -27.38 8.10
CA THR A 73 12.47 -27.85 8.69
C THR A 73 12.40 -27.92 10.21
N PHE A 74 11.92 -26.88 10.87
CA PHE A 74 11.85 -26.84 12.33
C PHE A 74 10.75 -27.74 12.89
N THR A 75 9.61 -27.87 12.20
CA THR A 75 8.58 -28.81 12.61
C THR A 75 9.04 -30.27 12.50
N PHE A 76 9.77 -30.59 11.42
CA PHE A 76 10.36 -31.92 11.25
C PHE A 76 11.38 -32.26 12.36
N SER A 77 12.24 -31.29 12.73
CA SER A 77 13.33 -31.51 13.69
C SER A 77 12.89 -31.48 15.17
N LEU A 78 11.95 -30.59 15.50
CA LEU A 78 11.59 -30.27 16.89
C LEU A 78 10.11 -30.58 17.21
N GLY A 79 9.30 -30.95 16.19
CA GLY A 79 7.87 -31.14 16.37
C GLY A 79 7.11 -29.78 16.52
N HIS A 80 5.89 -29.88 17.03
CA HIS A 80 4.98 -28.73 17.22
C HIS A 80 5.19 -28.02 18.57
N GLN A 81 6.43 -27.68 18.91
CA GLN A 81 6.77 -27.04 20.17
C GLN A 81 6.94 -25.52 20.00
N ALA A 82 6.83 -24.77 21.10
CA ALA A 82 7.02 -23.32 21.12
C ALA A 82 8.37 -22.89 20.48
N LEU A 83 9.41 -23.71 20.66
CA LEU A 83 10.74 -23.45 20.06
C LEU A 83 10.71 -23.48 18.54
N SER A 84 9.95 -24.36 17.91
CA SER A 84 9.80 -24.43 16.45
C SER A 84 9.20 -23.14 15.88
N TYR A 85 8.17 -22.59 16.54
CA TYR A 85 7.56 -21.30 16.16
C TYR A 85 8.56 -20.15 16.26
N ALA A 86 9.30 -20.08 17.38
CA ALA A 86 10.26 -19.01 17.61
C ALA A 86 11.40 -19.05 16.59
N LEU A 87 11.99 -20.23 16.35
CA LEU A 87 13.09 -20.40 15.42
C LEU A 87 12.65 -20.18 13.97
N ALA A 88 11.50 -20.72 13.56
CA ALA A 88 10.97 -20.51 12.22
C ALA A 88 10.74 -19.01 11.94
N ALA A 89 10.13 -18.29 12.88
CA ALA A 89 9.92 -16.86 12.75
C ALA A 89 11.24 -16.08 12.68
N MET A 90 12.17 -16.34 13.61
CA MET A 90 13.45 -15.63 13.70
C MET A 90 14.31 -15.84 12.45
N PHE A 91 14.49 -17.09 12.02
CA PHE A 91 15.30 -17.39 10.83
C PHE A 91 14.66 -16.85 9.54
N THR A 92 13.34 -16.89 9.45
CA THR A 92 12.61 -16.28 8.32
C THR A 92 12.88 -14.77 8.24
N ILE A 93 12.76 -14.04 9.35
CA ILE A 93 13.02 -12.60 9.40
C ILE A 93 14.46 -12.29 8.99
N VAL A 94 15.44 -12.97 9.62
CA VAL A 94 16.87 -12.74 9.34
C VAL A 94 17.21 -13.01 7.87
N THR A 95 16.69 -14.12 7.32
CA THR A 95 16.96 -14.49 5.93
C THR A 95 16.31 -13.52 4.95
N CYS A 96 15.04 -13.13 5.18
CA CYS A 96 14.37 -12.13 4.36
C CYS A 96 15.07 -10.76 4.39
N GLN A 97 15.59 -10.35 5.54
CA GLN A 97 16.38 -9.11 5.66
C GLN A 97 17.70 -9.20 4.90
N LYS A 98 18.46 -10.29 5.04
CA LYS A 98 19.71 -10.50 4.31
C LYS A 98 19.51 -10.53 2.80
N LEU A 99 18.42 -11.12 2.32
CA LEU A 99 18.06 -11.18 0.90
C LEU A 99 17.34 -9.92 0.40
N LYS A 100 17.20 -8.87 1.22
CA LYS A 100 16.51 -7.61 0.90
C LYS A 100 15.06 -7.80 0.47
N LEU A 101 14.38 -8.83 0.96
CA LEU A 101 12.97 -9.14 0.69
C LEU A 101 12.04 -8.42 1.67
N HIS A 102 12.30 -7.15 1.98
CA HIS A 102 11.59 -6.39 3.03
C HIS A 102 10.08 -6.37 2.84
N ALA A 103 9.59 -6.22 1.60
CA ALA A 103 8.15 -6.20 1.31
C ALA A 103 7.44 -7.55 1.56
N GLY A 104 8.21 -8.64 1.64
CA GLY A 104 7.72 -9.99 1.87
C GLY A 104 7.90 -10.50 3.30
N THR A 105 8.73 -9.86 4.12
CA THR A 105 9.11 -10.35 5.45
C THR A 105 7.92 -10.65 6.34
N LEU A 106 6.95 -9.72 6.44
CA LEU A 106 5.75 -9.92 7.26
C LEU A 106 4.94 -11.15 6.80
N VAL A 107 4.69 -11.25 5.49
CA VAL A 107 3.93 -12.37 4.92
C VAL A 107 4.67 -13.69 5.12
N ALA A 108 5.98 -13.69 4.92
CA ALA A 108 6.83 -14.87 5.12
C ALA A 108 6.81 -15.36 6.58
N THR A 109 6.93 -14.45 7.54
CA THR A 109 6.89 -14.78 8.96
C THR A 109 5.52 -15.31 9.39
N LEU A 110 4.44 -14.66 8.96
CA LEU A 110 3.08 -15.17 9.19
C LEU A 110 2.89 -16.56 8.56
N THR A 111 3.44 -16.77 7.35
CA THR A 111 3.42 -18.07 6.69
C THR A 111 4.16 -19.13 7.50
N ALA A 112 5.37 -18.82 7.97
CA ALA A 112 6.17 -19.74 8.76
C ALA A 112 5.42 -20.20 10.03
N VAL A 113 4.85 -19.25 10.75
CA VAL A 113 4.10 -19.55 11.99
C VAL A 113 2.80 -20.33 11.72
N ALA A 114 2.00 -19.87 10.74
CA ALA A 114 0.70 -20.46 10.44
C ALA A 114 0.79 -21.85 9.79
N MET A 115 1.93 -22.22 9.23
CA MET A 115 2.12 -23.51 8.57
C MET A 115 2.46 -24.63 9.56
N ILE A 116 3.08 -24.32 10.70
CA ILE A 116 3.51 -25.32 11.69
C ILE A 116 2.37 -26.26 12.14
N PRO A 117 1.15 -25.77 12.53
CA PRO A 117 0.09 -26.67 12.99
C PRO A 117 -0.53 -27.51 11.86
N ILE A 118 -0.27 -27.20 10.60
CA ILE A 118 -0.88 -27.84 9.43
C ILE A 118 0.03 -28.94 8.85
N THR A 119 1.31 -28.94 9.19
CA THR A 119 2.32 -29.87 8.70
C THR A 119 2.35 -31.19 9.49
N ALA A 120 1.18 -31.82 9.74
CA ALA A 120 1.16 -33.18 10.27
C ALA A 120 1.42 -34.17 9.11
N ASP A 121 2.39 -35.03 9.25
CA ASP A 121 2.73 -36.23 8.43
C ASP A 121 3.09 -36.04 6.92
N HIS A 122 2.73 -34.92 6.28
CA HIS A 122 2.98 -34.71 4.85
C HIS A 122 3.65 -33.35 4.56
N TYR A 123 4.84 -33.16 5.09
CA TYR A 123 5.59 -31.88 5.01
C TYR A 123 5.77 -31.36 3.59
N PHE A 124 6.19 -32.21 2.66
CA PHE A 124 6.45 -31.80 1.27
C PHE A 124 5.17 -31.42 0.53
N THR A 125 4.10 -32.17 0.72
CA THR A 125 2.79 -31.86 0.14
C THR A 125 2.23 -30.55 0.68
N ALA A 126 2.33 -30.31 1.98
CA ALA A 126 1.93 -29.05 2.62
C ALA A 126 2.74 -27.86 2.06
N PHE A 127 4.04 -28.05 1.82
CA PHE A 127 4.89 -27.05 1.17
C PHE A 127 4.45 -26.72 -0.24
N LEU A 128 4.18 -27.74 -1.08
CA LEU A 128 3.71 -27.53 -2.46
C LEU A 128 2.34 -26.86 -2.51
N ILE A 129 1.41 -27.26 -1.63
CA ILE A 129 0.10 -26.62 -1.50
C ILE A 129 0.29 -25.15 -1.10
N ARG A 130 1.25 -24.85 -0.22
CA ARG A 130 1.55 -23.49 0.17
C ARG A 130 2.07 -22.63 -0.99
N LEU A 131 2.94 -23.17 -1.80
CA LEU A 131 3.41 -22.47 -3.02
C LEU A 131 2.25 -22.20 -3.99
N ALA A 132 1.40 -23.20 -4.22
CA ALA A 132 0.23 -23.06 -5.08
C ALA A 132 -0.74 -22.00 -4.58
N THR A 133 -1.10 -22.01 -3.29
CA THR A 133 -2.01 -21.04 -2.69
C THR A 133 -1.45 -19.62 -2.71
N THR A 134 -0.16 -19.46 -2.43
CA THR A 134 0.52 -18.15 -2.49
C THR A 134 0.54 -17.63 -3.92
N SER A 135 0.88 -18.46 -4.90
CA SER A 135 0.87 -18.11 -6.34
C SER A 135 -0.51 -17.67 -6.79
N THR A 136 -1.54 -18.45 -6.46
CA THR A 136 -2.94 -18.15 -6.81
C THR A 136 -3.36 -16.80 -6.22
N GLY A 137 -3.10 -16.55 -4.95
CA GLY A 137 -3.42 -15.28 -4.29
C GLY A 137 -2.72 -14.08 -4.94
N ILE A 138 -1.43 -14.20 -5.28
CA ILE A 138 -0.66 -13.14 -5.94
C ILE A 138 -1.19 -12.89 -7.36
N ILE A 139 -1.40 -13.94 -8.16
CA ILE A 139 -1.83 -13.82 -9.54
C ILE A 139 -3.21 -13.18 -9.61
N VAL A 140 -4.20 -13.73 -8.89
CA VAL A 140 -5.57 -13.22 -8.92
C VAL A 140 -5.65 -11.78 -8.44
N SER A 141 -5.02 -11.46 -7.30
CA SER A 141 -5.04 -10.09 -6.76
C SER A 141 -4.33 -9.09 -7.67
N THR A 142 -3.24 -9.49 -8.32
CA THR A 142 -2.52 -8.64 -9.28
C THR A 142 -3.38 -8.38 -10.53
N LEU A 143 -4.05 -9.40 -11.07
CA LEU A 143 -4.97 -9.25 -12.19
C LEU A 143 -6.16 -8.34 -11.83
N VAL A 144 -6.75 -8.54 -10.66
CA VAL A 144 -7.81 -7.66 -10.15
C VAL A 144 -7.35 -6.21 -10.05
N ASN A 145 -6.16 -5.99 -9.48
CA ASN A 145 -5.64 -4.63 -9.33
C ASN A 145 -5.28 -3.97 -10.67
N PHE A 146 -4.94 -4.77 -11.68
CA PHE A 146 -4.60 -4.29 -13.01
C PHE A 146 -5.85 -4.01 -13.87
N PHE A 147 -6.84 -4.92 -13.87
CA PHE A 147 -7.99 -4.86 -14.78
C PHE A 147 -9.24 -4.24 -14.14
N ILE A 148 -9.44 -4.42 -12.83
CA ILE A 148 -10.64 -3.96 -12.15
C ILE A 148 -10.38 -2.63 -11.48
N LEU A 149 -11.06 -1.57 -11.96
CA LEU A 149 -10.94 -0.21 -11.45
C LEU A 149 -9.46 0.27 -11.45
N PRO A 150 -8.82 0.42 -12.61
CA PRO A 150 -7.46 0.97 -12.64
C PRO A 150 -7.42 2.27 -11.84
N PRO A 151 -6.44 2.47 -10.97
CA PRO A 151 -6.38 3.65 -10.14
C PRO A 151 -6.13 4.88 -11.02
N HIS A 152 -7.12 5.75 -11.16
CA HIS A 152 -7.00 7.06 -11.83
C HIS A 152 -6.93 8.15 -10.78
N TYR A 153 -5.73 8.56 -10.45
CA TYR A 153 -5.51 9.60 -9.44
C TYR A 153 -5.63 11.03 -9.98
N LEU A 154 -5.69 11.24 -11.32
CA LEU A 154 -5.74 12.57 -11.94
C LEU A 154 -6.83 13.48 -11.38
N LYS A 155 -8.06 12.97 -11.23
CA LYS A 155 -9.17 13.75 -10.65
C LYS A 155 -8.94 14.08 -9.17
N THR A 156 -8.38 13.14 -8.43
CA THR A 156 -8.06 13.33 -7.01
C THR A 156 -6.95 14.35 -6.84
N ILE A 157 -5.91 14.29 -7.69
CA ILE A 157 -4.80 15.25 -7.68
C ILE A 157 -5.32 16.66 -7.99
N SER A 158 -6.18 16.81 -9.02
CA SER A 158 -6.76 18.11 -9.38
C SER A 158 -7.54 18.72 -8.23
N GLY A 159 -8.47 17.96 -7.64
CA GLY A 159 -9.27 18.44 -6.49
C GLY A 159 -8.43 18.78 -5.26
N CYS A 160 -7.43 17.94 -4.93
CA CYS A 160 -6.51 18.22 -3.84
C CYS A 160 -5.66 19.47 -4.11
N THR A 161 -5.22 19.68 -5.35
CA THR A 161 -4.39 20.83 -5.73
C THR A 161 -5.18 22.15 -5.59
N GLU A 162 -6.43 22.19 -6.07
CA GLU A 162 -7.31 23.36 -5.92
C GLU A 162 -7.58 23.67 -4.43
N GLU A 163 -7.91 22.67 -3.64
CA GLU A 163 -8.15 22.84 -2.20
C GLU A 163 -6.90 23.36 -1.47
N LEU A 164 -5.72 22.84 -1.84
CA LEU A 164 -4.45 23.27 -1.26
C LEU A 164 -4.12 24.72 -1.63
N PHE A 165 -4.37 25.16 -2.86
CA PHE A 165 -4.17 26.56 -3.25
C PHE A 165 -5.03 27.52 -2.42
N VAL A 166 -6.31 27.21 -2.26
CA VAL A 166 -7.23 28.04 -1.45
C VAL A 166 -6.77 28.11 0.01
N LYS A 167 -6.41 26.94 0.59
CA LYS A 167 -5.93 26.91 1.99
C LYS A 167 -4.62 27.67 2.17
N THR A 168 -3.70 27.56 1.21
CA THR A 168 -2.42 28.27 1.26
C THR A 168 -2.64 29.80 1.14
N ALA A 169 -3.54 30.23 0.26
CA ALA A 169 -3.88 31.64 0.11
C ALA A 169 -4.45 32.21 1.41
N ASN A 170 -5.38 31.50 2.05
CA ASN A 170 -5.99 31.93 3.31
C ASN A 170 -4.93 32.06 4.44
N ILE A 171 -4.04 31.06 4.55
CA ILE A 171 -2.96 31.11 5.56
C ILE A 171 -1.99 32.25 5.28
N MET A 172 -1.65 32.51 4.00
CA MET A 172 -0.81 33.65 3.64
C MET A 172 -1.47 34.99 4.00
N GLU A 173 -2.76 35.13 3.77
CA GLU A 173 -3.52 36.33 4.12
C GLU A 173 -3.54 36.54 5.64
N GLU A 174 -3.82 35.50 6.42
CA GLU A 174 -3.75 35.55 7.90
C GLU A 174 -2.35 35.96 8.38
N TRP A 175 -1.30 35.43 7.77
CA TRP A 175 0.08 35.75 8.09
C TRP A 175 0.45 37.19 7.77
N LEU A 176 0.11 37.67 6.58
CA LEU A 176 0.37 39.03 6.16
C LEU A 176 -0.35 40.03 7.07
N ASN A 177 -1.59 39.76 7.43
CA ASN A 177 -2.34 40.61 8.35
C ASN A 177 -1.72 40.64 9.74
N ALA A 178 -1.28 39.48 10.28
CA ALA A 178 -0.60 39.42 11.57
C ALA A 178 0.73 40.19 11.55
N LEU A 179 1.50 40.11 10.48
CA LEU A 179 2.75 40.87 10.31
C LEU A 179 2.51 42.39 10.24
N ILE A 180 1.47 42.83 9.52
CA ILE A 180 1.12 44.26 9.40
C ILE A 180 0.66 44.81 10.74
N GLU A 181 -0.09 44.03 11.52
CA GLU A 181 -0.61 44.41 12.82
C GLU A 181 0.41 44.24 13.97
N GLY A 182 1.61 43.73 13.69
CA GLY A 182 2.63 43.43 14.69
C GLY A 182 2.22 42.37 15.73
N LYS A 183 1.27 41.52 15.37
CA LYS A 183 0.76 40.45 16.26
C LYS A 183 1.64 39.22 16.15
N VAL A 184 1.81 38.52 17.28
CA VAL A 184 2.47 37.22 17.28
C VAL A 184 1.57 36.19 16.64
N ILE A 185 2.17 35.32 15.83
CA ILE A 185 1.49 34.25 15.13
C ILE A 185 0.79 33.32 16.15
N THR A 186 -0.49 33.07 15.92
CA THR A 186 -1.33 32.29 16.82
C THR A 186 -1.00 30.80 16.70
N LYS A 187 -1.10 30.04 17.79
CA LYS A 187 -0.98 28.57 17.79
C LYS A 187 -1.92 27.89 16.77
N GLU A 188 -3.05 28.49 16.49
CA GLU A 188 -4.03 28.04 15.51
C GLU A 188 -3.48 28.11 14.08
N THR A 189 -2.78 29.17 13.73
CA THR A 189 -2.15 29.34 12.41
C THR A 189 -1.03 28.32 12.20
N THR A 190 -0.23 28.02 13.24
CA THR A 190 0.79 26.96 13.21
C THR A 190 0.15 25.56 13.03
N TYR A 191 -0.98 25.29 13.68
CA TYR A 191 -1.74 24.06 13.52
C TYR A 191 -2.30 23.92 12.10
N ASN A 192 -2.83 25.01 11.54
CA ASN A 192 -3.33 25.06 10.16
C ASN A 192 -2.21 24.80 9.15
N LEU A 193 -1.01 25.32 9.35
CA LEU A 193 0.16 25.07 8.53
C LEU A 193 0.61 23.59 8.58
N SER A 194 0.61 22.99 9.76
CA SER A 194 0.91 21.56 9.92
C SER A 194 -0.09 20.67 9.17
N ASN A 195 -1.39 20.98 9.23
CA ASN A 195 -2.43 20.27 8.48
C ASN A 195 -2.29 20.48 6.97
N LEU A 196 -1.87 21.66 6.54
CA LEU A 196 -1.59 21.97 5.14
C LEU A 196 -0.43 21.11 4.61
N ASN A 197 0.68 21.02 5.36
CA ASN A 197 1.83 20.20 5.05
C ASN A 197 1.42 18.71 4.91
N LEU A 198 0.61 18.19 5.83
CA LEU A 198 0.12 16.81 5.75
C LEU A 198 -0.73 16.58 4.49
N SER A 199 -1.57 17.54 4.13
CA SER A 199 -2.41 17.47 2.93
C SER A 199 -1.57 17.55 1.65
N LEU A 200 -0.52 18.38 1.63
CA LEU A 200 0.44 18.47 0.55
C LEU A 200 1.19 17.14 0.34
N HIS A 201 1.68 16.54 1.43
CA HIS A 201 2.33 15.22 1.34
C HIS A 201 1.43 14.15 0.73
N LYS A 202 0.14 14.15 1.08
CA LYS A 202 -0.84 13.22 0.46
C LYS A 202 -1.02 13.48 -1.03
N ALA A 203 -1.11 14.76 -1.44
CA ALA A 203 -1.23 15.12 -2.86
C ALA A 203 0.01 14.69 -3.67
N VAL A 204 1.21 14.92 -3.14
CA VAL A 204 2.48 14.47 -3.74
C VAL A 204 2.53 12.93 -3.82
N GLN A 205 2.03 12.24 -2.83
CA GLN A 205 1.94 10.77 -2.85
C GLN A 205 1.01 10.26 -3.97
N PHE A 206 -0.13 10.93 -4.22
CA PHE A 206 -1.01 10.59 -5.35
C PHE A 206 -0.33 10.83 -6.71
N VAL A 207 0.45 11.90 -6.85
CA VAL A 207 1.27 12.13 -8.05
C VAL A 207 2.26 10.99 -8.26
N GLN A 208 2.95 10.53 -7.22
CA GLN A 208 3.87 9.39 -7.32
C GLN A 208 3.15 8.09 -7.71
N TYR A 209 1.93 7.86 -7.20
CA TYR A 209 1.13 6.69 -7.57
C TYR A 209 0.73 6.73 -9.04
N GLU A 210 0.22 7.86 -9.53
CA GLU A 210 -0.13 8.04 -10.94
C GLU A 210 1.09 7.83 -11.85
N GLN A 211 2.24 8.42 -11.50
CA GLN A 211 3.48 8.29 -12.26
C GLN A 211 3.98 6.84 -12.35
N LYS A 212 3.83 6.04 -11.29
CA LYS A 212 4.22 4.63 -11.28
C LYS A 212 3.37 3.79 -12.23
N ASP A 213 2.08 4.10 -12.32
CA ASP A 213 1.15 3.32 -13.13
C ASP A 213 1.15 3.71 -14.61
N TRP A 214 1.80 4.82 -14.98
CA TRP A 214 1.91 5.27 -16.37
C TRP A 214 2.54 4.24 -17.31
N LYS A 215 3.36 3.34 -16.80
CA LYS A 215 3.98 2.29 -17.61
C LYS A 215 2.99 1.23 -18.10
N TYR A 216 1.86 1.10 -17.43
CA TYR A 216 0.92 -0.01 -17.65
C TYR A 216 -0.41 0.44 -18.24
N HIS A 217 -0.71 1.74 -18.24
CA HIS A 217 -1.93 2.28 -18.80
C HIS A 217 -1.63 3.26 -19.96
N ARG A 218 -2.45 3.18 -21.02
CA ARG A 218 -2.34 4.13 -22.12
C ARG A 218 -2.93 5.48 -21.70
N HIS A 219 -2.14 6.53 -21.78
CA HIS A 219 -2.56 7.91 -21.50
C HIS A 219 -2.66 8.71 -22.79
N THR A 220 -3.65 9.58 -22.86
CA THR A 220 -3.77 10.56 -23.94
C THR A 220 -2.74 11.67 -23.76
N LYS A 221 -2.34 12.33 -24.88
CA LYS A 221 -1.46 13.52 -24.82
C LYS A 221 -2.04 14.62 -23.94
N LYS A 222 -3.38 14.74 -23.86
CA LYS A 222 -4.08 15.72 -23.03
C LYS A 222 -3.91 15.38 -21.53
N GLU A 223 -4.09 14.13 -21.13
CA GLU A 223 -3.89 13.69 -19.76
C GLU A 223 -2.45 13.88 -19.30
N MET A 224 -1.48 13.58 -20.16
CA MET A 224 -0.06 13.82 -19.87
C MET A 224 0.25 15.31 -19.64
N ARG A 225 -0.28 16.20 -20.47
CA ARG A 225 -0.10 17.65 -20.28
C ARG A 225 -0.75 18.14 -18.99
N SER A 226 -1.97 17.69 -18.69
CA SER A 226 -2.67 18.03 -17.46
C SER A 226 -1.91 17.55 -16.23
N PHE A 227 -1.41 16.33 -16.24
CA PHE A 227 -0.61 15.79 -15.17
C PHE A 227 0.68 16.57 -14.91
N LEU A 228 1.44 16.91 -15.98
CA LEU A 228 2.66 17.71 -15.85
C LEU A 228 2.37 19.12 -15.31
N ALA A 229 1.25 19.71 -15.71
CA ALA A 229 0.82 21.01 -15.18
C ALA A 229 0.52 20.92 -13.67
N MET A 230 -0.26 19.91 -13.24
CA MET A 230 -0.57 19.68 -11.82
C MET A 230 0.69 19.38 -10.99
N GLN A 231 1.62 18.62 -11.54
CA GLN A 231 2.89 18.34 -10.86
C GLN A 231 3.71 19.63 -10.64
N LYS A 232 3.76 20.51 -11.63
CA LYS A 232 4.41 21.82 -11.49
C LYS A 232 3.70 22.69 -10.46
N GLN A 233 2.37 22.74 -10.49
CA GLN A 233 1.58 23.49 -9.52
C GLN A 233 1.85 23.03 -8.08
N LEU A 234 1.85 21.70 -7.84
CA LEU A 234 2.17 21.16 -6.52
C LEU A 234 3.61 21.45 -6.09
N HIS A 235 4.56 21.45 -7.03
CA HIS A 235 5.94 21.81 -6.72
C HIS A 235 6.07 23.29 -6.31
N ILE A 236 5.40 24.19 -7.01
CA ILE A 236 5.36 25.62 -6.65
C ILE A 236 4.70 25.78 -5.27
N LEU A 237 3.60 25.10 -5.02
CA LEU A 237 2.89 25.14 -3.76
C LEU A 237 3.78 24.65 -2.61
N GLN A 238 4.55 23.59 -2.84
CA GLN A 238 5.51 23.07 -1.88
C GLN A 238 6.58 24.12 -1.52
N GLN A 239 7.08 24.87 -2.50
CA GLN A 239 8.03 25.95 -2.26
C GLN A 239 7.40 27.08 -1.45
N ILE A 240 6.18 27.49 -1.80
CA ILE A 240 5.46 28.53 -1.05
C ILE A 240 5.27 28.12 0.40
N ILE A 241 4.76 26.92 0.66
CA ILE A 241 4.53 26.41 2.01
C ILE A 241 5.85 26.31 2.79
N TYR A 242 6.93 25.87 2.16
CA TYR A 242 8.25 25.82 2.76
C TYR A 242 8.75 27.23 3.18
N HIS A 243 8.53 28.25 2.35
CA HIS A 243 8.89 29.62 2.71
C HIS A 243 8.03 30.18 3.84
N ILE A 244 6.74 29.88 3.85
CA ILE A 244 5.85 30.26 4.96
C ILE A 244 6.31 29.61 6.28
N ASP A 245 6.67 28.33 6.23
CA ASP A 245 7.14 27.57 7.41
C ASP A 245 8.45 28.11 7.97
N ASN A 246 9.33 28.61 7.11
CA ASN A 246 10.59 29.25 7.53
C ASN A 246 10.44 30.68 8.08
N LEU A 247 9.30 31.33 7.81
CA LEU A 247 8.98 32.64 8.36
C LEU A 247 8.23 32.55 9.70
N ALA A 248 7.76 31.35 10.07
CA ALA A 248 7.04 31.04 11.32
C ALA A 248 7.96 30.87 12.49
#